data_619532a654c7171454361bbe3227c262
#
_entry.id   619532a654c7171454361bbe3227c262
#
_cell.length_a   1.000
_cell.length_b   1.000
_cell.length_c   1.000
_cell.angle_alpha   90.00
_cell.angle_beta   90.00
_cell.angle_gamma   90.00
#
_symmetry.space_group_name_H-M   'P 1'
#
loop_
_entity.id
_entity.type
_entity.pdbx_description
1 polymer ?
#
loop_
_entity_poly.entity_id
_entity_poly.type
_entity_poly.pdbx_seq_one_letter_code
_entity_poly.pdbx_strand_id
1 'polypeptide(L)'
;MIADTVALNEVVEVDFDATERILEGISTTAVVQTPAPLARMVNMTTSNEQLVEALRPVEDPELHRSIVDLGMLKRAELRDDGTADIVVALTIAGCPLRNEIQQRVNGAVSTLPGVTGVALEFTVMTDEERAALREVLHGSPAGTAGQQQAHGHAEGRAIPFSEPGSTTRPLLISSGKGGVGKSSVTTNLAVALARLGHTVGVVDADIYGFSIPRMLGTDRQPTVVDEMILPPERWGVRCISMGYFVPDGEAVIWRGPMLHKALEQFLTDVFWDAPDFLLIDMPPGTGDIALSLSQYLPRGEVYVVTTPQPAAQKVARLSAAMAEKVNLPVRGVIENMSWFTGDDGTRYELFGAGGGQELSEELEVPLLGQLPLVPALREGGDDGQPITAVDGDSEAAQAFMAIAERIAVDLRPRKVFSPELRIVD
;
A
#
# COMPACT_ATOMS: atom_id res chain seq x y z
N MET A 1 44.04 25.51 -20.26
CA MET A 1 44.57 25.19 -21.57
C MET A 1 43.86 23.93 -22.05
N ILE A 2 43.04 24.16 -23.10
CA ILE A 2 42.62 23.22 -24.16
C ILE A 2 41.75 22.00 -23.68
N ALA A 3 40.50 22.10 -23.81
CA ALA A 3 39.48 21.71 -24.82
C ALA A 3 39.86 20.50 -25.69
N ASP A 4 39.03 19.46 -25.65
CA ASP A 4 38.69 18.72 -26.88
C ASP A 4 37.30 18.09 -26.76
N THR A 5 36.43 18.71 -27.56
CA THR A 5 35.08 18.28 -27.90
C THR A 5 35.21 17.34 -29.11
N VAL A 6 34.68 16.12 -29.04
CA VAL A 6 34.48 15.28 -30.22
C VAL A 6 33.00 15.01 -30.40
N ALA A 7 32.43 15.67 -31.39
CA ALA A 7 31.14 15.36 -31.96
C ALA A 7 31.28 14.23 -32.97
N LEU A 8 30.46 13.21 -32.91
CA LEU A 8 30.25 12.25 -33.99
C LEU A 8 28.79 12.36 -34.47
N ASN A 9 28.66 13.11 -35.59
CA ASN A 9 27.53 13.03 -36.51
C ASN A 9 27.85 11.91 -37.54
N GLU A 10 27.19 10.80 -37.45
CA GLU A 10 27.10 9.87 -38.58
C GLU A 10 25.79 10.11 -39.32
N VAL A 11 25.92 10.72 -40.50
CA VAL A 11 24.88 10.81 -41.51
C VAL A 11 24.88 9.49 -42.27
N VAL A 12 23.79 8.74 -42.20
CA VAL A 12 23.57 7.58 -43.09
C VAL A 12 23.06 8.11 -44.41
N GLU A 13 23.91 8.13 -45.44
CA GLU A 13 23.52 8.32 -46.83
C GLU A 13 22.75 7.07 -47.31
N VAL A 14 21.50 7.27 -47.69
CA VAL A 14 20.68 6.25 -48.36
C VAL A 14 20.90 6.41 -49.86
N ASP A 15 21.52 5.41 -50.47
CA ASP A 15 21.73 5.31 -51.91
C ASP A 15 20.41 5.06 -52.65
N PHE A 16 19.94 6.08 -53.41
CA PHE A 16 18.69 6.05 -54.15
C PHE A 16 18.78 5.34 -55.52
N ASP A 17 19.95 4.86 -55.94
CA ASP A 17 20.15 4.21 -57.26
C ASP A 17 19.75 2.73 -57.32
N ALA A 18 19.40 2.11 -56.18
CA ALA A 18 19.00 0.70 -56.16
C ALA A 18 17.52 0.46 -56.50
N THR A 19 16.68 1.48 -56.54
CA THR A 19 15.22 1.38 -56.77
C THR A 19 14.81 1.45 -58.22
N GLU A 20 15.66 1.97 -59.14
CA GLU A 20 15.32 2.06 -60.56
C GLU A 20 15.55 0.77 -61.36
N ARG A 21 16.29 -0.20 -60.87
CA ARG A 21 16.59 -1.46 -61.60
C ARG A 21 15.55 -2.57 -61.45
N ILE A 22 14.52 -2.38 -60.65
CA ILE A 22 13.47 -3.40 -60.42
C ILE A 22 12.20 -3.14 -61.28
N LEU A 23 12.08 -2.00 -61.98
CA LEU A 23 10.88 -1.63 -62.73
C LEU A 23 10.93 -1.91 -64.24
N GLU A 24 11.99 -2.51 -64.79
CA GLU A 24 12.09 -2.86 -66.22
C GLU A 24 11.75 -4.33 -66.51
N GLY A 25 10.70 -4.88 -66.00
CA GLY A 25 10.39 -6.29 -66.24
C GLY A 25 8.93 -6.73 -66.12
N ILE A 26 7.96 -5.81 -66.22
CA ILE A 26 6.55 -6.24 -66.24
C ILE A 26 5.83 -5.64 -67.44
N SER A 27 5.56 -6.53 -68.38
CA SER A 27 4.76 -6.27 -69.61
C SER A 27 3.31 -5.99 -69.28
N THR A 28 2.80 -4.99 -69.94
CA THR A 28 1.49 -4.38 -69.94
C THR A 28 0.35 -5.32 -70.32
N THR A 29 -0.67 -5.43 -69.50
CA THR A 29 -2.07 -5.46 -69.93
C THR A 29 -2.91 -4.91 -68.78
N ALA A 30 -3.13 -3.60 -68.76
CA ALA A 30 -4.00 -2.97 -67.77
C ALA A 30 -5.46 -2.97 -68.27
N VAL A 31 -6.28 -3.71 -67.57
CA VAL A 31 -7.73 -3.53 -67.57
C VAL A 31 -8.03 -2.35 -66.63
N VAL A 32 -8.53 -1.27 -67.21
CA VAL A 32 -9.02 -0.12 -66.45
C VAL A 32 -10.27 -0.52 -65.74
N GLN A 33 -10.15 -0.84 -64.45
CA GLN A 33 -11.29 -0.87 -63.54
C GLN A 33 -11.50 0.55 -62.99
N THR A 34 -12.72 1.04 -63.20
CA THR A 34 -13.26 2.26 -62.60
C THR A 34 -13.04 2.25 -61.07
N PRO A 35 -12.60 3.37 -60.46
CA PRO A 35 -12.46 3.43 -59.03
C PRO A 35 -13.81 3.22 -58.37
N ALA A 36 -13.86 2.27 -57.45
CA ALA A 36 -14.96 2.10 -56.50
C ALA A 36 -15.27 3.42 -55.78
N PRO A 37 -16.53 3.72 -55.48
CA PRO A 37 -16.85 4.98 -54.82
C PRO A 37 -16.11 5.05 -53.49
N LEU A 38 -15.51 6.21 -53.24
CA LEU A 38 -14.93 6.60 -51.97
C LEU A 38 -15.79 6.10 -50.83
N ALA A 39 -15.28 5.12 -50.07
CA ALA A 39 -15.91 4.69 -48.85
C ALA A 39 -16.17 5.95 -48.03
N ARG A 40 -17.44 6.20 -47.73
CA ARG A 40 -17.86 7.20 -46.76
C ARG A 40 -16.91 7.07 -45.57
N MET A 41 -16.11 8.09 -45.29
CA MET A 41 -15.59 8.31 -43.96
C MET A 41 -16.84 8.47 -43.07
N VAL A 42 -17.24 7.40 -42.43
CA VAL A 42 -18.18 7.46 -41.34
C VAL A 42 -17.47 8.39 -40.35
N ASN A 43 -18.00 9.57 -40.16
CA ASN A 43 -17.61 10.43 -39.04
C ASN A 43 -17.94 9.60 -37.79
N MET A 44 -16.95 8.85 -37.30
CA MET A 44 -17.06 8.18 -36.01
C MET A 44 -16.90 9.27 -34.95
N THR A 45 -18.00 9.98 -34.71
CA THR A 45 -18.11 10.83 -33.53
C THR A 45 -18.32 9.91 -32.34
N THR A 46 -17.49 10.08 -31.33
CA THR A 46 -17.62 9.34 -30.07
C THR A 46 -19.00 9.60 -29.47
N SER A 47 -19.71 8.56 -29.07
CA SER A 47 -20.99 8.70 -28.36
C SER A 47 -20.73 8.95 -26.86
N ASN A 48 -21.77 9.48 -26.16
CA ASN A 48 -21.69 9.64 -24.69
C ASN A 48 -21.45 8.30 -23.97
N GLU A 49 -21.98 7.21 -24.48
CA GLU A 49 -21.73 5.86 -23.95
C GLU A 49 -20.26 5.45 -24.12
N GLN A 50 -19.63 5.79 -25.24
CA GLN A 50 -18.20 5.56 -25.48
C GLN A 50 -17.33 6.42 -24.58
N LEU A 51 -17.74 7.66 -24.24
CA LEU A 51 -17.08 8.49 -23.24
C LEU A 51 -17.12 7.84 -21.84
N VAL A 52 -18.28 7.36 -21.43
CA VAL A 52 -18.44 6.65 -20.13
C VAL A 52 -17.56 5.40 -20.10
N GLU A 53 -17.56 4.61 -21.18
CA GLU A 53 -16.75 3.38 -21.25
C GLU A 53 -15.24 3.69 -21.24
N ALA A 54 -14.81 4.76 -21.88
CA ALA A 54 -13.40 5.22 -21.84
C ALA A 54 -13.00 5.70 -20.45
N LEU A 55 -13.94 6.20 -19.64
CA LEU A 55 -13.70 6.62 -18.26
C LEU A 55 -13.76 5.46 -17.25
N ARG A 56 -14.29 4.29 -17.63
CA ARG A 56 -14.37 3.13 -16.73
C ARG A 56 -13.01 2.64 -16.20
N PRO A 57 -11.91 2.67 -16.97
CA PRO A 57 -10.57 2.35 -16.44
C PRO A 57 -9.96 3.44 -15.55
N VAL A 58 -10.60 4.62 -15.46
CA VAL A 58 -10.12 5.69 -14.59
C VAL A 58 -10.49 5.38 -13.15
N GLU A 59 -9.50 5.10 -12.34
CA GLU A 59 -9.65 4.76 -10.92
C GLU A 59 -9.42 5.99 -10.04
N ASP A 60 -10.20 6.08 -8.97
CA ASP A 60 -9.89 6.98 -7.84
C ASP A 60 -8.60 6.52 -7.16
N PRO A 61 -7.61 7.40 -6.96
CA PRO A 61 -6.31 7.01 -6.43
C PRO A 61 -6.31 6.55 -4.96
N GLU A 62 -7.35 6.87 -4.17
CA GLU A 62 -7.48 6.40 -2.78
C GLU A 62 -8.26 5.11 -2.68
N LEU A 63 -9.26 4.94 -3.54
CA LEU A 63 -10.19 3.82 -3.50
C LEU A 63 -9.79 2.67 -4.42
N HIS A 64 -8.88 2.91 -5.38
CA HIS A 64 -8.44 1.93 -6.40
C HIS A 64 -9.60 1.25 -7.13
N ARG A 65 -10.68 2.00 -7.34
CA ARG A 65 -11.88 1.57 -8.06
C ARG A 65 -12.28 2.60 -9.09
N SER A 66 -12.95 2.15 -10.13
CA SER A 66 -13.45 3.01 -11.21
C SER A 66 -14.31 4.17 -10.68
N ILE A 67 -14.02 5.40 -11.11
CA ILE A 67 -14.85 6.57 -10.80
C ILE A 67 -16.30 6.41 -11.32
N VAL A 68 -16.51 5.58 -12.35
CA VAL A 68 -17.83 5.24 -12.88
C VAL A 68 -18.56 4.33 -11.90
N ASP A 69 -17.92 3.26 -11.45
CA ASP A 69 -18.53 2.27 -10.55
C ASP A 69 -18.75 2.82 -9.12
N LEU A 70 -17.91 3.77 -8.71
CA LEU A 70 -18.07 4.52 -7.45
C LEU A 70 -19.19 5.58 -7.52
N GLY A 71 -19.82 5.79 -8.70
CA GLY A 71 -20.84 6.82 -8.87
C GLY A 71 -20.31 8.24 -8.80
N MET A 72 -18.99 8.43 -8.95
CA MET A 72 -18.35 9.75 -8.99
C MET A 72 -18.59 10.48 -10.30
N LEU A 73 -18.71 9.76 -11.42
CA LEU A 73 -19.02 10.35 -12.72
C LEU A 73 -20.48 10.81 -12.76
N LYS A 74 -20.70 12.13 -12.92
CA LYS A 74 -22.06 12.73 -12.96
C LYS A 74 -22.51 13.08 -14.38
N ARG A 75 -21.57 13.46 -15.24
CA ARG A 75 -21.83 13.80 -16.63
C ARG A 75 -20.64 13.42 -17.50
N ALA A 76 -20.90 12.86 -18.67
CA ALA A 76 -19.95 12.63 -19.73
C ALA A 76 -20.67 12.81 -21.07
N GLU A 77 -20.53 13.97 -21.70
CA GLU A 77 -21.22 14.36 -22.91
C GLU A 77 -20.25 14.96 -23.93
N LEU A 78 -20.36 14.60 -25.18
CA LEU A 78 -19.62 15.23 -26.25
C LEU A 78 -20.45 16.38 -26.83
N ARG A 79 -19.90 17.60 -26.76
CA ARG A 79 -20.51 18.78 -27.37
C ARG A 79 -20.30 18.80 -28.88
N ASP A 80 -21.13 19.58 -29.60
CA ASP A 80 -21.04 19.71 -31.06
C ASP A 80 -19.69 20.24 -31.56
N ASP A 81 -18.94 20.96 -30.74
CA ASP A 81 -17.59 21.47 -31.02
C ASP A 81 -16.48 20.43 -30.80
N GLY A 82 -16.84 19.23 -30.40
CA GLY A 82 -15.91 18.14 -30.08
C GLY A 82 -15.33 18.23 -28.68
N THR A 83 -15.81 19.11 -27.80
CA THR A 83 -15.38 19.19 -26.41
C THR A 83 -16.11 18.13 -25.59
N ALA A 84 -15.35 17.24 -24.89
CA ALA A 84 -15.89 16.32 -23.92
C ALA A 84 -16.19 17.08 -22.62
N ASP A 85 -17.48 17.21 -22.25
CA ASP A 85 -17.96 17.87 -21.03
C ASP A 85 -18.17 16.82 -19.95
N ILE A 86 -17.28 16.83 -18.94
CA ILE A 86 -17.21 15.81 -17.91
C ILE A 86 -17.37 16.46 -16.53
N VAL A 87 -18.22 15.89 -15.69
CA VAL A 87 -18.41 16.30 -14.29
C VAL A 87 -18.11 15.12 -13.38
N VAL A 88 -17.17 15.33 -12.47
CA VAL A 88 -16.77 14.32 -11.45
C VAL A 88 -17.04 14.88 -10.06
N ALA A 89 -17.81 14.14 -9.25
CA ALA A 89 -18.06 14.48 -7.86
C ALA A 89 -16.97 13.87 -6.97
N LEU A 90 -16.26 14.73 -6.24
CA LEU A 90 -15.25 14.33 -5.25
C LEU A 90 -15.91 14.03 -3.91
N THR A 91 -15.31 13.16 -3.12
CA THR A 91 -15.79 12.81 -1.77
C THR A 91 -15.78 13.99 -0.81
N ILE A 92 -14.79 14.88 -0.92
CA ILE A 92 -14.65 16.11 -0.12
C ILE A 92 -14.25 17.30 -1.01
N ALA A 93 -14.61 18.52 -0.56
CA ALA A 93 -14.36 19.75 -1.31
C ALA A 93 -12.87 20.07 -1.54
N GLY A 94 -11.97 19.57 -0.72
CA GLY A 94 -10.52 19.82 -0.76
C GLY A 94 -9.70 18.58 -1.14
N CYS A 95 -10.25 17.66 -1.96
CA CYS A 95 -9.52 16.41 -2.32
C CYS A 95 -8.11 16.72 -2.84
N PRO A 96 -7.07 16.24 -2.16
CA PRO A 96 -5.67 16.52 -2.52
C PRO A 96 -5.27 15.85 -3.85
N LEU A 97 -6.03 14.84 -4.29
CA LEU A 97 -5.75 14.06 -5.50
C LEU A 97 -6.52 14.56 -6.73
N ARG A 98 -7.19 15.71 -6.62
CA ARG A 98 -7.94 16.32 -7.72
C ARG A 98 -7.12 16.42 -9.01
N ASN A 99 -5.85 16.82 -8.91
CA ASN A 99 -4.98 16.96 -10.08
C ASN A 99 -4.66 15.61 -10.73
N GLU A 100 -4.51 14.56 -9.95
CA GLU A 100 -4.26 13.22 -10.45
C GLU A 100 -5.50 12.66 -11.16
N ILE A 101 -6.68 12.79 -10.57
CA ILE A 101 -7.94 12.42 -11.23
C ILE A 101 -8.10 13.19 -12.55
N GLN A 102 -7.79 14.49 -12.57
CA GLN A 102 -7.83 15.31 -13.79
C GLN A 102 -6.90 14.76 -14.89
N GLN A 103 -5.67 14.39 -14.54
CA GLN A 103 -4.72 13.82 -15.50
C GLN A 103 -5.21 12.48 -16.06
N ARG A 104 -5.71 11.60 -15.21
CA ARG A 104 -6.25 10.29 -15.60
C ARG A 104 -7.49 10.45 -16.50
N VAL A 105 -8.43 11.32 -16.17
CA VAL A 105 -9.61 11.63 -17.01
C VAL A 105 -9.19 12.20 -18.36
N ASN A 106 -8.31 13.20 -18.38
CA ASN A 106 -7.82 13.78 -19.62
C ASN A 106 -7.13 12.75 -20.50
N GLY A 107 -6.28 11.89 -19.92
CA GLY A 107 -5.60 10.82 -20.65
C GLY A 107 -6.56 9.81 -21.26
N ALA A 108 -7.63 9.47 -20.54
CA ALA A 108 -8.61 8.48 -21.01
C ALA A 108 -9.44 8.97 -22.21
N VAL A 109 -9.81 10.24 -22.25
CA VAL A 109 -10.76 10.75 -23.27
C VAL A 109 -10.09 11.49 -24.42
N SER A 110 -8.89 12.07 -24.26
CA SER A 110 -8.23 12.87 -25.29
C SER A 110 -7.84 12.08 -26.54
N THR A 111 -7.79 10.75 -26.46
CA THR A 111 -7.45 9.87 -27.58
C THR A 111 -8.65 9.40 -28.38
N LEU A 112 -9.87 9.74 -27.95
CA LEU A 112 -11.11 9.28 -28.60
C LEU A 112 -11.38 10.03 -29.89
N PRO A 113 -11.90 9.35 -30.92
CA PRO A 113 -12.23 9.98 -32.20
C PRO A 113 -13.27 11.09 -32.03
N GLY A 114 -12.98 12.28 -32.58
CA GLY A 114 -13.88 13.45 -32.53
C GLY A 114 -13.78 14.26 -31.24
N VAL A 115 -12.98 13.87 -30.26
CA VAL A 115 -12.68 14.69 -29.07
C VAL A 115 -11.56 15.68 -29.43
N THR A 116 -11.87 16.97 -29.35
CA THR A 116 -10.94 18.08 -29.64
C THR A 116 -10.45 18.80 -28.38
N GLY A 117 -11.17 18.61 -27.24
CA GLY A 117 -10.86 19.20 -25.95
C GLY A 117 -11.62 18.51 -24.83
N VAL A 118 -11.20 18.76 -23.57
CA VAL A 118 -11.83 18.23 -22.37
C VAL A 118 -12.17 19.40 -21.44
N ALA A 119 -13.45 19.55 -21.13
CA ALA A 119 -13.96 20.46 -20.10
C ALA A 119 -14.32 19.61 -18.87
N LEU A 120 -13.43 19.61 -17.86
CA LEU A 120 -13.63 18.85 -16.63
C LEU A 120 -14.02 19.78 -15.49
N GLU A 121 -15.18 19.53 -14.92
CA GLU A 121 -15.70 20.19 -13.74
C GLU A 121 -15.67 19.22 -12.55
N PHE A 122 -15.27 19.71 -11.39
CA PHE A 122 -15.36 18.96 -10.13
C PHE A 122 -16.46 19.54 -9.24
N THR A 123 -17.32 18.66 -8.76
CA THR A 123 -18.32 18.95 -7.73
C THR A 123 -18.00 18.18 -6.46
N VAL A 124 -18.82 18.30 -5.44
CA VAL A 124 -18.69 17.52 -4.20
C VAL A 124 -19.92 16.64 -4.05
N MET A 125 -19.72 15.40 -3.63
CA MET A 125 -20.81 14.44 -3.38
C MET A 125 -21.76 14.96 -2.30
N THR A 126 -23.05 14.73 -2.49
CA THR A 126 -24.09 14.94 -1.46
C THR A 126 -23.97 13.88 -0.36
N ASP A 127 -24.70 14.07 0.75
CA ASP A 127 -24.72 13.08 1.84
C ASP A 127 -25.30 11.73 1.39
N GLU A 128 -26.31 11.76 0.51
CA GLU A 128 -26.90 10.55 -0.07
C GLU A 128 -25.91 9.82 -0.98
N GLU A 129 -25.15 10.56 -1.78
CA GLU A 129 -24.13 9.99 -2.67
C GLU A 129 -22.97 9.38 -1.89
N ARG A 130 -22.54 10.03 -0.78
CA ARG A 130 -21.54 9.46 0.11
C ARG A 130 -22.03 8.19 0.82
N ALA A 131 -23.31 8.17 1.22
CA ALA A 131 -23.92 6.97 1.80
C ALA A 131 -23.94 5.81 0.80
N ALA A 132 -24.32 6.07 -0.46
CA ALA A 132 -24.28 5.08 -1.52
C ALA A 132 -22.86 4.58 -1.82
N LEU A 133 -21.88 5.49 -1.84
CA LEU A 133 -20.46 5.13 -1.97
C LEU A 133 -20.01 4.16 -0.88
N ARG A 134 -20.39 4.41 0.38
CA ARG A 134 -20.07 3.52 1.51
C ARG A 134 -20.67 2.12 1.33
N GLU A 135 -21.92 2.02 0.85
CA GLU A 135 -22.53 0.73 0.55
C GLU A 135 -21.78 -0.04 -0.55
N VAL A 136 -21.29 0.66 -1.57
CA VAL A 136 -20.45 0.07 -2.63
C VAL A 136 -19.11 -0.43 -2.09
N LEU A 137 -18.50 0.32 -1.16
CA LEU A 137 -17.19 -0.01 -0.61
C LEU A 137 -17.24 -1.14 0.41
N HIS A 138 -18.24 -1.17 1.28
CA HIS A 138 -18.38 -2.20 2.31
C HIS A 138 -19.15 -3.44 1.86
N GLY A 139 -19.71 -3.43 0.64
CA GLY A 139 -20.70 -4.39 0.18
C GLY A 139 -22.03 -4.14 0.87
N SER A 140 -23.16 -4.30 0.18
CA SER A 140 -24.46 -4.28 0.86
C SER A 140 -24.44 -5.35 1.96
N PRO A 141 -24.89 -5.03 3.19
CA PRO A 141 -25.15 -6.05 4.19
C PRO A 141 -26.30 -6.94 3.66
N ALA A 142 -25.97 -7.86 2.76
CA ALA A 142 -26.91 -8.86 2.28
C ALA A 142 -27.24 -9.79 3.46
N GLY A 143 -28.32 -9.44 4.15
CA GLY A 143 -29.14 -10.37 4.91
C GLY A 143 -28.42 -11.20 5.96
N THR A 144 -28.16 -10.60 7.13
CA THR A 144 -28.34 -11.34 8.39
C THR A 144 -28.76 -10.36 9.47
N ALA A 145 -30.07 -10.12 9.55
CA ALA A 145 -30.71 -9.75 10.79
C ALA A 145 -30.60 -10.96 11.74
N GLY A 146 -29.42 -11.15 12.29
CA GLY A 146 -29.10 -12.08 13.35
C GLY A 146 -28.39 -11.28 14.41
N GLN A 147 -29.10 -10.92 15.50
CA GLN A 147 -28.53 -10.43 16.72
C GLN A 147 -27.48 -11.43 17.20
N GLN A 148 -26.22 -11.25 16.82
CA GLN A 148 -25.10 -11.85 17.51
C GLN A 148 -24.60 -10.83 18.53
N GLN A 149 -24.80 -11.19 19.80
CA GLN A 149 -24.21 -10.49 20.93
C GLN A 149 -22.68 -10.46 20.73
N ALA A 150 -22.17 -9.27 20.34
CA ALA A 150 -20.76 -9.03 20.27
C ALA A 150 -20.17 -9.11 21.68
N HIS A 151 -19.28 -10.03 21.90
CA HIS A 151 -18.53 -10.12 23.13
C HIS A 151 -17.58 -8.94 23.27
N GLY A 152 -17.93 -7.97 24.11
CA GLY A 152 -16.94 -7.24 24.89
C GLY A 152 -16.30 -5.99 24.35
N HIS A 153 -16.85 -5.29 23.33
CA HIS A 153 -16.36 -3.98 22.92
C HIS A 153 -17.30 -2.86 23.37
N ALA A 154 -16.76 -1.80 23.92
CA ALA A 154 -17.53 -0.73 24.59
C ALA A 154 -18.50 0.03 23.66
N GLU A 155 -18.41 -0.11 22.34
CA GLU A 155 -19.31 0.50 21.36
C GLU A 155 -19.97 -0.50 20.39
N GLY A 156 -19.72 -1.80 20.53
CA GLY A 156 -20.43 -2.86 19.79
C GLY A 156 -20.10 -2.98 18.30
N ARG A 157 -19.04 -2.35 17.81
CA ARG A 157 -18.58 -2.50 16.42
C ARG A 157 -17.70 -3.76 16.31
N ALA A 158 -17.98 -4.61 15.31
CA ALA A 158 -17.15 -5.77 15.02
C ALA A 158 -15.84 -5.33 14.33
N ILE A 159 -14.70 -5.82 14.81
CA ILE A 159 -13.42 -5.62 14.16
C ILE A 159 -13.30 -6.63 12.99
N PRO A 160 -13.20 -6.19 11.73
CA PRO A 160 -13.23 -7.10 10.57
C PRO A 160 -12.14 -8.19 10.62
N PHE A 161 -10.99 -7.87 11.19
CA PHE A 161 -9.84 -8.77 11.28
C PHE A 161 -9.97 -9.84 12.35
N SER A 162 -10.94 -9.70 13.28
CA SER A 162 -11.24 -10.69 14.32
C SER A 162 -12.21 -11.76 13.85
N GLU A 163 -12.92 -11.52 12.76
CA GLU A 163 -13.94 -12.43 12.25
C GLU A 163 -13.32 -13.74 11.73
N PRO A 164 -13.97 -14.88 11.94
CA PRO A 164 -13.47 -16.20 11.50
C PRO A 164 -13.25 -16.29 9.98
N GLY A 165 -14.01 -15.52 9.19
CA GLY A 165 -13.92 -15.45 7.73
C GLY A 165 -12.84 -14.51 7.19
N SER A 166 -12.19 -13.72 8.04
CA SER A 166 -11.15 -12.79 7.60
C SER A 166 -9.96 -13.51 6.99
N THR A 167 -9.54 -13.09 5.81
CA THR A 167 -8.32 -13.56 5.11
C THR A 167 -7.08 -12.81 5.50
N THR A 168 -7.22 -11.62 6.09
CA THR A 168 -6.11 -10.77 6.52
C THR A 168 -5.27 -11.44 7.61
N ARG A 169 -3.94 -11.38 7.45
CA ARG A 169 -2.96 -11.80 8.46
C ARG A 169 -2.45 -10.59 9.24
N PRO A 170 -2.81 -10.42 10.52
CA PRO A 170 -2.24 -9.37 11.36
C PRO A 170 -0.84 -9.78 11.83
N LEU A 171 0.18 -8.98 11.47
CA LEU A 171 1.58 -9.15 11.85
C LEU A 171 1.94 -8.07 12.88
N LEU A 172 2.17 -8.46 14.12
CA LEU A 172 2.51 -7.55 15.21
C LEU A 172 4.04 -7.45 15.33
N ILE A 173 4.59 -6.34 14.91
CA ILE A 173 6.04 -6.11 14.97
C ILE A 173 6.38 -5.50 16.32
N SER A 174 7.05 -6.30 17.14
CA SER A 174 7.34 -5.99 18.53
C SER A 174 8.84 -5.86 18.78
N SER A 175 9.22 -5.13 19.82
CA SER A 175 10.59 -5.06 20.29
C SER A 175 10.64 -4.86 21.80
N GLY A 176 11.70 -5.37 22.45
CA GLY A 176 11.86 -5.22 23.90
C GLY A 176 12.20 -3.79 24.32
N LYS A 177 12.93 -3.03 23.50
CA LYS A 177 13.38 -1.64 23.77
C LYS A 177 13.29 -0.78 22.54
N GLY A 178 13.25 0.55 22.73
CA GLY A 178 13.41 1.52 21.66
C GLY A 178 14.81 1.49 21.04
N GLY A 179 14.91 1.96 19.78
CA GLY A 179 16.20 2.11 19.10
C GLY A 179 16.76 0.85 18.46
N VAL A 180 16.02 -0.27 18.41
CA VAL A 180 16.45 -1.48 17.67
C VAL A 180 16.07 -1.43 16.18
N GLY A 181 15.42 -0.36 15.73
CA GLY A 181 14.99 -0.18 14.34
C GLY A 181 13.67 -0.90 13.99
N LYS A 182 12.81 -1.14 14.98
CA LYS A 182 11.49 -1.79 14.79
C LYS A 182 10.69 -1.16 13.64
N SER A 183 10.47 0.16 13.68
CA SER A 183 9.68 0.87 12.67
C SER A 183 10.34 0.87 11.28
N SER A 184 11.68 0.91 11.20
CA SER A 184 12.41 0.72 9.93
C SER A 184 12.18 -0.70 9.37
N VAL A 185 12.14 -1.70 10.25
CA VAL A 185 11.82 -3.09 9.87
C VAL A 185 10.37 -3.17 9.42
N THR A 186 9.42 -2.61 10.17
CA THR A 186 8.00 -2.59 9.82
C THR A 186 7.77 -1.96 8.45
N THR A 187 8.34 -0.78 8.20
CA THR A 187 8.20 -0.05 6.94
C THR A 187 8.74 -0.84 5.76
N ASN A 188 9.99 -1.31 5.85
CA ASN A 188 10.62 -2.02 4.74
C ASN A 188 10.03 -3.41 4.50
N LEU A 189 9.58 -4.10 5.56
CA LEU A 189 8.86 -5.37 5.43
C LEU A 189 7.49 -5.18 4.76
N ALA A 190 6.76 -4.11 5.10
CA ALA A 190 5.49 -3.78 4.46
C ALA A 190 5.67 -3.52 2.95
N VAL A 191 6.68 -2.73 2.58
CA VAL A 191 7.00 -2.47 1.17
C VAL A 191 7.47 -3.75 0.46
N ALA A 192 8.26 -4.61 1.13
CA ALA A 192 8.68 -5.89 0.57
C ALA A 192 7.48 -6.81 0.27
N LEU A 193 6.52 -6.92 1.19
CA LEU A 193 5.28 -7.68 0.97
C LEU A 193 4.44 -7.10 -0.18
N ALA A 194 4.33 -5.77 -0.28
CA ALA A 194 3.65 -5.12 -1.40
C ALA A 194 4.35 -5.42 -2.75
N ARG A 195 5.67 -5.44 -2.79
CA ARG A 195 6.45 -5.83 -3.98
C ARG A 195 6.29 -7.29 -4.37
N LEU A 196 5.94 -8.17 -3.43
CA LEU A 196 5.56 -9.56 -3.72
C LEU A 196 4.15 -9.69 -4.28
N GLY A 197 3.43 -8.57 -4.44
CA GLY A 197 2.07 -8.53 -5.01
C GLY A 197 0.94 -8.67 -3.99
N HIS A 198 1.25 -8.54 -2.69
CA HIS A 198 0.25 -8.55 -1.63
C HIS A 198 -0.32 -7.16 -1.36
N THR A 199 -1.58 -7.11 -0.95
CA THR A 199 -2.20 -5.90 -0.41
C THR A 199 -1.80 -5.72 1.05
N VAL A 200 -1.28 -4.53 1.40
CA VAL A 200 -0.64 -4.30 2.70
C VAL A 200 -1.16 -3.03 3.38
N GLY A 201 -1.56 -3.18 4.65
CA GLY A 201 -1.83 -2.07 5.56
C GLY A 201 -0.80 -2.00 6.69
N VAL A 202 -0.54 -0.80 7.19
CA VAL A 202 0.29 -0.56 8.37
C VAL A 202 -0.45 0.32 9.37
N VAL A 203 -0.57 -0.16 10.60
CA VAL A 203 -1.01 0.64 11.75
C VAL A 203 0.21 1.00 12.59
N ASP A 204 0.52 2.28 12.68
CA ASP A 204 1.51 2.79 13.62
C ASP A 204 0.86 2.94 15.00
N ALA A 205 1.09 1.96 15.87
CA ALA A 205 0.56 1.91 17.22
C ALA A 205 1.57 2.46 18.27
N ASP A 206 2.74 2.91 17.84
CA ASP A 206 3.72 3.60 18.71
C ASP A 206 3.38 5.10 18.82
N ILE A 207 2.34 5.39 19.59
CA ILE A 207 1.71 6.72 19.66
C ILE A 207 2.66 7.80 20.22
N TYR A 208 3.63 7.42 21.03
CA TYR A 208 4.62 8.36 21.58
C TYR A 208 5.83 8.56 20.67
N GLY A 209 6.05 7.63 19.75
CA GLY A 209 7.21 7.63 18.87
C GLY A 209 6.85 7.33 17.43
N PHE A 210 5.65 7.80 17.00
CA PHE A 210 5.18 7.54 15.63
C PHE A 210 6.22 8.00 14.60
N SER A 211 6.51 7.12 13.65
CA SER A 211 7.56 7.36 12.66
C SER A 211 7.23 6.78 11.27
N ILE A 212 6.25 5.89 11.19
CA ILE A 212 5.89 5.20 9.95
C ILE A 212 5.47 6.17 8.84
N PRO A 213 4.63 7.22 9.07
CA PRO A 213 4.27 8.17 8.03
C PRO A 213 5.48 8.81 7.36
N ARG A 214 6.44 9.27 8.15
CA ARG A 214 7.68 9.87 7.64
C ARG A 214 8.51 8.84 6.86
N MET A 215 8.67 7.63 7.39
CA MET A 215 9.46 6.58 6.76
C MET A 215 8.87 6.08 5.45
N LEU A 216 7.53 6.09 5.29
CA LEU A 216 6.85 5.80 4.04
C LEU A 216 6.77 7.02 3.12
N GLY A 217 6.94 8.23 3.65
CA GLY A 217 6.73 9.49 2.92
C GLY A 217 5.24 9.75 2.63
N THR A 218 4.38 9.41 3.58
CA THR A 218 2.93 9.62 3.52
C THR A 218 2.54 10.77 4.45
N ASP A 219 3.03 11.97 4.17
CA ASP A 219 2.89 13.16 5.04
C ASP A 219 1.53 13.83 4.92
N ARG A 220 0.70 13.44 3.95
CA ARG A 220 -0.65 13.99 3.83
C ARG A 220 -1.59 13.40 4.88
N GLN A 221 -2.48 14.24 5.38
CA GLN A 221 -3.52 13.77 6.29
C GLN A 221 -4.48 12.80 5.59
N PRO A 222 -5.00 11.79 6.31
CA PRO A 222 -6.05 10.92 5.81
C PRO A 222 -7.28 11.72 5.39
N THR A 223 -7.95 11.27 4.34
CA THR A 223 -9.25 11.82 3.93
C THR A 223 -10.34 11.19 4.79
N VAL A 224 -11.20 12.00 5.39
CA VAL A 224 -12.33 11.51 6.19
C VAL A 224 -13.63 11.74 5.43
N VAL A 225 -14.36 10.66 5.15
CA VAL A 225 -15.67 10.68 4.48
C VAL A 225 -16.70 10.19 5.49
N ASP A 226 -17.40 11.12 6.11
CA ASP A 226 -18.30 10.93 7.26
C ASP A 226 -17.53 10.27 8.45
N GLU A 227 -17.74 8.97 8.72
CA GLU A 227 -17.04 8.24 9.78
C GLU A 227 -15.91 7.34 9.23
N MET A 228 -15.78 7.21 7.91
CA MET A 228 -14.78 6.37 7.26
C MET A 228 -13.50 7.16 7.02
N ILE A 229 -12.36 6.59 7.40
CA ILE A 229 -11.03 7.16 7.22
C ILE A 229 -10.37 6.48 6.01
N LEU A 230 -10.06 7.25 4.96
CA LEU A 230 -9.27 6.78 3.83
C LEU A 230 -7.79 6.99 4.16
N PRO A 231 -7.03 5.92 4.39
CA PRO A 231 -5.62 6.04 4.76
C PRO A 231 -4.78 6.47 3.56
N PRO A 232 -3.77 7.35 3.75
CA PRO A 232 -2.81 7.62 2.69
C PRO A 232 -2.07 6.34 2.31
N GLU A 233 -1.74 6.26 1.01
CA GLU A 233 -1.02 5.13 0.45
C GLU A 233 0.23 5.61 -0.28
N ARG A 234 1.33 4.87 -0.13
CA ARG A 234 2.55 5.02 -0.92
C ARG A 234 3.30 3.70 -0.97
N TRP A 235 3.99 3.43 -2.08
CA TRP A 235 4.73 2.18 -2.32
C TRP A 235 3.86 0.91 -2.25
N GLY A 236 2.54 1.03 -2.49
CA GLY A 236 1.59 -0.08 -2.34
C GLY A 236 1.23 -0.39 -0.89
N VAL A 237 1.51 0.52 0.05
CA VAL A 237 1.25 0.37 1.48
C VAL A 237 0.32 1.46 1.96
N ARG A 238 -0.84 1.08 2.48
CA ARG A 238 -1.77 1.97 3.20
C ARG A 238 -1.29 2.15 4.63
N CYS A 239 -1.32 3.37 5.14
CA CYS A 239 -0.83 3.65 6.48
C CYS A 239 -1.80 4.49 7.29
N ILE A 240 -1.99 4.11 8.57
CA ILE A 240 -2.64 4.97 9.56
C ILE A 240 -1.73 5.13 10.78
N SER A 241 -1.65 6.35 11.29
CA SER A 241 -0.87 6.70 12.48
C SER A 241 -1.52 7.85 13.22
N MET A 242 -1.32 7.89 14.53
CA MET A 242 -1.69 9.07 15.32
C MET A 242 -0.95 10.34 14.87
N GLY A 243 0.22 10.18 14.25
CA GLY A 243 1.00 11.29 13.71
C GLY A 243 0.28 12.15 12.70
N TYR A 244 -0.73 11.63 12.02
CA TYR A 244 -1.55 12.41 11.08
C TYR A 244 -2.53 13.38 11.77
N PHE A 245 -2.86 13.11 13.04
CA PHE A 245 -3.89 13.85 13.79
C PHE A 245 -3.32 14.78 14.87
N VAL A 246 -2.00 14.70 15.10
CA VAL A 246 -1.29 15.53 16.08
C VAL A 246 -0.54 16.62 15.34
N PRO A 247 -0.79 17.92 15.66
CA PRO A 247 -0.04 19.01 15.07
C PRO A 247 1.45 18.92 15.40
N ASP A 248 2.30 19.29 14.44
CA ASP A 248 3.74 19.31 14.64
C ASP A 248 4.15 20.19 15.84
N GLY A 249 4.96 19.61 16.72
CA GLY A 249 5.50 20.31 17.88
C GLY A 249 4.53 20.39 19.09
N GLU A 250 3.36 19.80 19.01
CA GLU A 250 2.44 19.72 20.15
C GLU A 250 2.62 18.42 20.95
N ALA A 251 2.80 18.54 22.26
CA ALA A 251 2.82 17.41 23.17
C ALA A 251 1.38 17.06 23.59
N VAL A 252 0.85 15.97 23.09
CA VAL A 252 -0.46 15.46 23.49
C VAL A 252 -0.32 14.42 24.60
N ILE A 253 -1.03 14.62 25.71
CA ILE A 253 -1.06 13.65 26.81
C ILE A 253 -2.10 12.58 26.50
N TRP A 254 -1.66 11.42 26.05
CA TRP A 254 -2.49 10.26 25.81
C TRP A 254 -2.71 9.47 27.11
N ARG A 255 -3.97 9.24 27.44
CA ARG A 255 -4.34 8.34 28.57
C ARG A 255 -4.68 6.95 28.01
N GLY A 256 -4.43 5.89 28.78
CA GLY A 256 -4.68 4.50 28.38
C GLY A 256 -6.02 4.28 27.63
N PRO A 257 -7.17 4.69 28.16
CA PRO A 257 -8.45 4.53 27.47
C PRO A 257 -8.55 5.23 26.10
N MET A 258 -7.85 6.37 25.92
CA MET A 258 -7.83 7.06 24.64
C MET A 258 -7.00 6.28 23.61
N LEU A 259 -5.91 5.65 24.04
CA LEU A 259 -5.07 4.82 23.18
C LEU A 259 -5.84 3.58 22.71
N HIS A 260 -6.57 2.93 23.59
CA HIS A 260 -7.42 1.79 23.26
C HIS A 260 -8.47 2.16 22.21
N LYS A 261 -9.16 3.30 22.44
CA LYS A 261 -10.18 3.79 21.50
C LYS A 261 -9.61 4.15 20.16
N ALA A 262 -8.46 4.82 20.10
CA ALA A 262 -7.79 5.18 18.85
C ALA A 262 -7.39 3.92 18.06
N LEU A 263 -6.83 2.92 18.73
CA LEU A 263 -6.47 1.64 18.12
C LEU A 263 -7.70 0.91 17.58
N GLU A 264 -8.81 0.89 18.35
CA GLU A 264 -10.08 0.32 17.91
C GLU A 264 -10.57 1.04 16.65
N GLN A 265 -10.58 2.38 16.62
CA GLN A 265 -10.99 3.17 15.47
C GLN A 265 -10.09 2.92 14.25
N PHE A 266 -8.78 2.75 14.43
CA PHE A 266 -7.88 2.40 13.34
C PHE A 266 -8.19 1.03 12.74
N LEU A 267 -8.73 0.11 13.52
CA LEU A 267 -9.11 -1.22 13.04
C LEU A 267 -10.53 -1.27 12.47
N THR A 268 -11.44 -0.34 12.86
CA THR A 268 -12.85 -0.35 12.47
C THR A 268 -13.23 0.72 11.45
N ASP A 269 -12.71 1.95 11.60
CA ASP A 269 -13.16 3.12 10.84
C ASP A 269 -12.27 3.40 9.62
N VAL A 270 -11.07 2.79 9.55
CA VAL A 270 -10.17 2.93 8.40
C VAL A 270 -10.58 1.96 7.30
N PHE A 271 -10.67 2.49 6.08
CA PHE A 271 -10.93 1.69 4.88
C PHE A 271 -9.69 0.92 4.44
N TRP A 272 -9.56 -0.30 4.95
CA TRP A 272 -8.43 -1.18 4.65
C TRP A 272 -8.59 -1.99 3.36
N ASP A 273 -9.83 -2.20 2.89
CA ASP A 273 -10.16 -3.01 1.71
C ASP A 273 -9.63 -4.45 1.79
N ALA A 274 -9.80 -5.07 2.96
CA ALA A 274 -9.41 -6.45 3.27
C ALA A 274 -7.98 -6.81 2.81
N PRO A 275 -6.93 -6.18 3.35
CA PRO A 275 -5.56 -6.41 2.93
C PRO A 275 -5.13 -7.86 3.25
N ASP A 276 -4.19 -8.41 2.47
CA ASP A 276 -3.58 -9.72 2.77
C ASP A 276 -2.82 -9.67 4.10
N PHE A 277 -2.09 -8.57 4.33
CA PHE A 277 -1.31 -8.35 5.54
C PHE A 277 -1.64 -7.00 6.18
N LEU A 278 -1.83 -7.01 7.49
CA LEU A 278 -1.95 -5.81 8.31
C LEU A 278 -0.80 -5.81 9.33
N LEU A 279 0.21 -4.98 9.10
CA LEU A 279 1.33 -4.83 10.01
C LEU A 279 0.97 -3.84 11.12
N ILE A 280 1.27 -4.19 12.35
CA ILE A 280 1.07 -3.33 13.51
C ILE A 280 2.45 -2.99 14.08
N ASP A 281 2.89 -1.74 13.95
CA ASP A 281 4.12 -1.25 14.58
C ASP A 281 3.85 -0.97 16.05
N MET A 282 4.20 -1.92 16.92
CA MET A 282 3.89 -1.86 18.35
C MET A 282 4.80 -0.87 19.09
N PRO A 283 4.35 -0.22 20.17
CA PRO A 283 5.29 0.48 21.05
C PRO A 283 6.32 -0.48 21.64
N PRO A 284 7.52 -0.01 21.95
CA PRO A 284 8.54 -0.84 22.56
C PRO A 284 8.16 -1.28 23.96
N GLY A 285 8.56 -2.50 24.37
CA GLY A 285 8.37 -3.02 25.71
C GLY A 285 7.09 -3.87 25.89
N THR A 286 6.54 -3.88 27.10
CA THR A 286 5.49 -4.79 27.55
C THR A 286 4.21 -4.04 27.96
N GLY A 287 3.85 -3.00 27.21
CA GLY A 287 2.75 -2.10 27.58
C GLY A 287 1.33 -2.68 27.35
N ASP A 288 0.31 -1.90 27.78
CA ASP A 288 -1.12 -2.26 27.72
C ASP A 288 -1.64 -2.46 26.28
N ILE A 289 -0.95 -1.94 25.27
CA ILE A 289 -1.31 -2.09 23.85
C ILE A 289 -1.29 -3.56 23.41
N ALA A 290 -0.34 -4.35 23.90
CA ALA A 290 -0.32 -5.80 23.61
C ALA A 290 -1.58 -6.51 24.11
N LEU A 291 -2.11 -6.11 25.26
CA LEU A 291 -3.36 -6.64 25.80
C LEU A 291 -4.56 -6.26 24.91
N SER A 292 -4.65 -5.00 24.48
CA SER A 292 -5.71 -4.56 23.55
C SER A 292 -5.64 -5.29 22.23
N LEU A 293 -4.45 -5.39 21.65
CA LEU A 293 -4.24 -6.10 20.38
C LEU A 293 -4.61 -7.58 20.48
N SER A 294 -4.38 -8.24 21.63
CA SER A 294 -4.79 -9.62 21.82
C SER A 294 -6.31 -9.80 21.80
N GLN A 295 -7.05 -8.79 22.24
CA GLN A 295 -8.52 -8.77 22.20
C GLN A 295 -9.04 -8.42 20.82
N TYR A 296 -8.43 -7.44 20.15
CA TYR A 296 -8.86 -6.93 18.85
C TYR A 296 -8.42 -7.81 17.69
N LEU A 297 -7.25 -8.43 17.81
CA LEU A 297 -6.62 -9.26 16.77
C LEU A 297 -6.24 -10.64 17.33
N PRO A 298 -7.22 -11.48 17.68
CA PRO A 298 -6.96 -12.79 18.32
C PRO A 298 -6.17 -13.74 17.41
N ARG A 299 -6.11 -13.46 16.13
CA ARG A 299 -5.31 -14.19 15.11
C ARG A 299 -3.93 -13.57 14.89
N GLY A 300 -3.59 -12.51 15.63
CA GLY A 300 -2.32 -11.81 15.49
C GLY A 300 -1.11 -12.73 15.69
N GLU A 301 -0.07 -12.47 14.92
CA GLU A 301 1.20 -13.18 14.93
C GLU A 301 2.31 -12.20 15.31
N VAL A 302 3.06 -12.47 16.39
CA VAL A 302 4.11 -11.58 16.88
C VAL A 302 5.46 -11.91 16.24
N TYR A 303 6.14 -10.91 15.75
CA TYR A 303 7.50 -10.97 15.23
C TYR A 303 8.38 -10.06 16.07
N VAL A 304 9.45 -10.61 16.65
CA VAL A 304 10.29 -9.89 17.60
C VAL A 304 11.52 -9.34 16.87
N VAL A 305 11.65 -8.01 16.87
CA VAL A 305 12.83 -7.32 16.35
C VAL A 305 13.80 -7.09 17.48
N THR A 306 15.04 -7.53 17.31
CA THR A 306 16.15 -7.35 18.26
C THR A 306 17.44 -6.92 17.54
N THR A 307 18.50 -6.67 18.31
CA THR A 307 19.87 -6.49 17.81
C THR A 307 20.79 -7.53 18.45
N PRO A 308 22.01 -7.78 17.94
CA PRO A 308 22.91 -8.79 18.51
C PRO A 308 23.28 -8.58 19.99
N GLN A 309 23.10 -7.37 20.52
CA GLN A 309 23.51 -7.02 21.88
C GLN A 309 22.76 -7.80 22.95
N PRO A 310 23.42 -8.39 23.97
CA PRO A 310 22.77 -9.13 25.05
C PRO A 310 21.72 -8.32 25.82
N ALA A 311 21.94 -6.99 25.97
CA ALA A 311 20.99 -6.10 26.62
C ALA A 311 19.66 -5.97 25.83
N ALA A 312 19.68 -6.05 24.50
CA ALA A 312 18.49 -6.03 23.67
C ALA A 312 17.72 -7.36 23.80
N GLN A 313 18.41 -8.49 23.78
CA GLN A 313 17.84 -9.82 23.92
C GLN A 313 17.10 -10.01 25.23
N LYS A 314 17.70 -9.57 26.37
CA LYS A 314 17.05 -9.66 27.68
C LYS A 314 15.66 -9.02 27.69
N VAL A 315 15.50 -7.87 27.05
CA VAL A 315 14.21 -7.15 27.01
C VAL A 315 13.29 -7.73 25.93
N ALA A 316 13.84 -8.23 24.83
CA ALA A 316 13.09 -8.93 23.81
C ALA A 316 12.41 -10.20 24.34
N ARG A 317 13.10 -10.97 25.20
CA ARG A 317 12.51 -12.12 25.92
C ARG A 317 11.29 -11.73 26.76
N LEU A 318 11.37 -10.58 27.48
CA LEU A 318 10.23 -10.10 28.27
C LEU A 318 9.05 -9.70 27.39
N SER A 319 9.32 -9.09 26.23
CA SER A 319 8.27 -8.76 25.27
C SER A 319 7.62 -10.02 24.67
N ALA A 320 8.41 -11.02 24.31
CA ALA A 320 7.93 -12.31 23.85
C ALA A 320 7.08 -13.03 24.91
N ALA A 321 7.57 -13.12 26.12
CA ALA A 321 6.84 -13.73 27.23
C ALA A 321 5.53 -12.99 27.55
N MET A 322 5.46 -11.67 27.38
CA MET A 322 4.22 -10.91 27.51
C MET A 322 3.24 -11.24 26.41
N ALA A 323 3.69 -11.33 25.15
CA ALA A 323 2.85 -11.71 24.03
C ALA A 323 2.21 -13.10 24.26
N GLU A 324 2.98 -14.07 24.71
CA GLU A 324 2.47 -15.41 25.05
C GLU A 324 1.42 -15.38 26.15
N LYS A 325 1.65 -14.60 27.22
CA LYS A 325 0.67 -14.46 28.33
C LYS A 325 -0.67 -13.91 27.87
N VAL A 326 -0.71 -13.11 26.80
CA VAL A 326 -1.95 -12.59 26.23
C VAL A 326 -2.43 -13.41 25.02
N ASN A 327 -1.92 -14.63 24.84
CA ASN A 327 -2.27 -15.56 23.76
C ASN A 327 -1.94 -15.05 22.33
N LEU A 328 -0.94 -14.19 22.20
CA LEU A 328 -0.37 -13.80 20.93
C LEU A 328 0.91 -14.60 20.68
N PRO A 329 0.91 -15.60 19.77
CA PRO A 329 2.09 -16.44 19.55
C PRO A 329 3.21 -15.63 18.90
N VAL A 330 4.43 -15.83 19.41
CA VAL A 330 5.64 -15.41 18.72
C VAL A 330 5.88 -16.36 17.53
N ARG A 331 6.14 -15.82 16.34
CA ARG A 331 6.28 -16.60 15.11
C ARG A 331 7.69 -16.53 14.51
N GLY A 332 8.51 -15.62 14.98
CA GLY A 332 9.88 -15.49 14.54
C GLY A 332 10.61 -14.31 15.13
N VAL A 333 11.92 -14.35 14.99
CA VAL A 333 12.86 -13.30 15.38
C VAL A 333 13.47 -12.69 14.13
N ILE A 334 13.63 -11.37 14.12
CA ILE A 334 14.36 -10.60 13.11
C ILE A 334 15.51 -9.89 13.84
N GLU A 335 16.75 -10.21 13.47
CA GLU A 335 17.91 -9.53 14.01
C GLU A 335 18.29 -8.36 13.11
N ASN A 336 18.19 -7.15 13.62
CA ASN A 336 18.57 -5.94 12.93
C ASN A 336 19.95 -5.46 13.39
N MET A 337 20.64 -4.68 12.53
CA MET A 337 21.98 -4.15 12.79
C MET A 337 23.01 -5.26 13.05
N SER A 338 22.89 -6.38 12.34
CA SER A 338 23.72 -7.58 12.55
C SER A 338 25.16 -7.36 12.13
N TRP A 339 25.39 -6.59 11.07
CA TRP A 339 26.74 -6.21 10.62
C TRP A 339 26.70 -4.90 9.84
N PHE A 340 27.86 -4.27 9.73
CA PHE A 340 28.14 -3.17 8.81
C PHE A 340 29.18 -3.64 7.79
N THR A 341 28.95 -3.41 6.51
CA THR A 341 29.93 -3.71 5.46
C THR A 341 30.69 -2.44 5.11
N GLY A 342 32.02 -2.44 5.34
CA GLY A 342 32.89 -1.34 4.99
C GLY A 342 33.15 -1.25 3.49
N ASP A 343 33.77 -0.15 3.04
CA ASP A 343 34.06 0.12 1.63
C ASP A 343 35.02 -0.94 1.01
N ASP A 344 35.79 -1.63 1.84
CA ASP A 344 36.67 -2.74 1.46
C ASP A 344 35.96 -4.09 1.38
N GLY A 345 34.65 -4.14 1.61
CA GLY A 345 33.85 -5.36 1.66
C GLY A 345 33.95 -6.15 2.97
N THR A 346 34.70 -5.65 3.96
CA THR A 346 34.83 -6.31 5.27
C THR A 346 33.55 -6.10 6.09
N ARG A 347 33.04 -7.18 6.68
CA ARG A 347 31.90 -7.12 7.60
C ARG A 347 32.37 -6.90 9.03
N TYR A 348 31.81 -5.90 9.69
CA TYR A 348 32.07 -5.54 11.07
C TYR A 348 30.84 -5.79 11.94
N GLU A 349 30.95 -6.61 12.94
CA GLU A 349 29.89 -6.93 13.91
C GLU A 349 29.89 -5.89 15.05
N LEU A 350 29.50 -4.65 14.74
CA LEU A 350 29.59 -3.50 15.63
C LEU A 350 28.81 -3.68 16.94
N PHE A 351 27.78 -4.49 16.95
CA PHE A 351 26.93 -4.78 18.09
C PHE A 351 27.05 -6.22 18.62
N GLY A 352 28.11 -6.93 18.21
CA GLY A 352 28.28 -8.36 18.46
C GLY A 352 27.58 -9.22 17.43
N ALA A 353 27.54 -10.53 17.67
CA ALA A 353 26.95 -11.50 16.75
C ALA A 353 26.16 -12.57 17.50
N GLY A 354 25.25 -13.23 16.78
CA GLY A 354 24.56 -14.43 17.23
C GLY A 354 23.38 -14.21 18.17
N GLY A 355 23.10 -12.97 18.59
CA GLY A 355 22.07 -12.72 19.58
C GLY A 355 20.66 -13.04 19.13
N GLY A 356 20.34 -12.78 17.87
CA GLY A 356 19.03 -13.18 17.30
C GLY A 356 18.89 -14.68 17.19
N GLN A 357 19.98 -15.40 16.91
CA GLN A 357 19.99 -16.85 16.88
C GLN A 357 19.75 -17.43 18.27
N GLU A 358 20.46 -16.97 19.29
CA GLU A 358 20.27 -17.38 20.67
C GLU A 358 18.82 -17.15 21.13
N LEU A 359 18.26 -15.95 20.82
CA LEU A 359 16.87 -15.63 21.15
C LEU A 359 15.88 -16.54 20.43
N SER A 360 16.11 -16.84 19.15
CA SER A 360 15.24 -17.74 18.36
C SER A 360 15.22 -19.17 18.89
N GLU A 361 16.37 -19.69 19.29
CA GLU A 361 16.51 -21.00 19.92
C GLU A 361 15.81 -21.05 21.27
N GLU A 362 15.96 -20.02 22.11
CA GLU A 362 15.33 -19.95 23.43
C GLU A 362 13.79 -19.84 23.34
N LEU A 363 13.29 -19.13 22.32
CA LEU A 363 11.85 -18.98 22.07
C LEU A 363 11.27 -20.13 21.24
N GLU A 364 12.09 -21.07 20.78
CA GLU A 364 11.70 -22.19 19.91
C GLU A 364 10.99 -21.73 18.62
N VAL A 365 11.43 -20.57 18.06
CA VAL A 365 10.89 -19.99 16.84
C VAL A 365 12.02 -19.73 15.82
N PRO A 366 11.72 -19.64 14.51
CA PRO A 366 12.76 -19.39 13.53
C PRO A 366 13.39 -17.99 13.64
N LEU A 367 14.70 -17.88 13.44
CA LEU A 367 15.36 -16.65 13.03
C LEU A 367 15.00 -16.41 11.55
N LEU A 368 14.14 -15.41 11.27
CA LEU A 368 13.64 -15.14 9.92
C LEU A 368 14.70 -14.52 9.02
N GLY A 369 15.57 -13.71 9.60
CA GLY A 369 16.66 -13.10 8.89
C GLY A 369 17.47 -12.16 9.76
N GLN A 370 18.60 -11.76 9.21
CA GLN A 370 19.53 -10.79 9.77
C GLN A 370 19.64 -9.63 8.80
N LEU A 371 19.54 -8.41 9.31
CA LEU A 371 19.54 -7.19 8.51
C LEU A 371 20.84 -6.41 8.77
N PRO A 372 21.51 -5.92 7.72
CA PRO A 372 22.70 -5.12 7.85
C PRO A 372 22.40 -3.73 8.40
N LEU A 373 23.39 -3.12 9.03
CA LEU A 373 23.39 -1.70 9.36
C LEU A 373 23.94 -0.93 8.14
N VAL A 374 23.09 -0.21 7.43
CA VAL A 374 23.49 0.58 6.26
C VAL A 374 23.00 2.02 6.36
N PRO A 375 23.83 3.03 6.01
CA PRO A 375 23.43 4.44 6.05
C PRO A 375 22.19 4.73 5.19
N ALA A 376 22.09 4.10 4.02
CA ALA A 376 20.97 4.27 3.10
C ALA A 376 19.60 3.89 3.70
N LEU A 377 19.58 2.91 4.64
CA LEU A 377 18.34 2.55 5.36
C LEU A 377 17.85 3.70 6.25
N ARG A 378 18.77 4.39 6.93
CA ARG A 378 18.46 5.58 7.74
C ARG A 378 18.03 6.75 6.85
N GLU A 379 18.81 7.05 5.83
CA GLU A 379 18.56 8.17 4.91
C GLU A 379 17.22 7.99 4.22
N GLY A 380 16.94 6.80 3.66
CA GLY A 380 15.66 6.48 3.05
C GLY A 380 14.48 6.60 4.03
N GLY A 381 14.67 6.20 5.30
CA GLY A 381 13.67 6.38 6.34
C GLY A 381 13.41 7.84 6.71
N ASP A 382 14.44 8.69 6.64
CA ASP A 382 14.30 10.13 6.87
C ASP A 382 13.61 10.86 5.70
N ASP A 383 13.82 10.39 4.48
CA ASP A 383 13.34 11.01 3.23
C ASP A 383 12.04 10.38 2.68
N GLY A 384 11.46 9.42 3.41
CA GLY A 384 10.25 8.72 2.97
C GLY A 384 10.46 7.84 1.73
N GLN A 385 11.66 7.30 1.58
CA GLN A 385 12.12 6.44 0.49
C GLN A 385 12.68 5.12 1.04
N PRO A 386 11.83 4.19 1.49
CA PRO A 386 12.27 2.91 2.02
C PRO A 386 13.22 2.21 1.05
N ILE A 387 14.32 1.64 1.55
CA ILE A 387 15.34 1.02 0.72
C ILE A 387 14.79 -0.11 -0.16
N THR A 388 13.79 -0.84 0.34
CA THR A 388 13.08 -1.87 -0.41
C THR A 388 12.28 -1.32 -1.60
N ALA A 389 11.92 -0.02 -1.59
CA ALA A 389 11.21 0.62 -2.69
C ALA A 389 12.17 1.15 -3.76
N VAL A 390 13.30 1.74 -3.35
CA VAL A 390 14.16 2.54 -4.21
C VAL A 390 15.45 1.86 -4.65
N ASP A 391 15.95 0.88 -3.89
CA ASP A 391 17.20 0.15 -4.18
C ASP A 391 17.02 -1.35 -3.91
N GLY A 392 16.23 -2.00 -4.79
CA GLY A 392 15.87 -3.41 -4.66
C GLY A 392 17.05 -4.39 -4.76
N ASP A 393 18.17 -3.97 -5.32
CA ASP A 393 19.35 -4.80 -5.53
C ASP A 393 20.36 -4.70 -4.36
N SER A 394 20.15 -3.77 -3.43
CA SER A 394 21.01 -3.65 -2.25
C SER A 394 20.92 -4.86 -1.32
N GLU A 395 22.01 -5.13 -0.58
CA GLU A 395 22.08 -6.21 0.40
C GLU A 395 20.93 -6.11 1.43
N ALA A 396 20.61 -4.90 1.88
CA ALA A 396 19.54 -4.68 2.83
C ALA A 396 18.15 -4.97 2.22
N ALA A 397 17.87 -4.48 1.01
CA ALA A 397 16.59 -4.74 0.36
C ALA A 397 16.38 -6.23 0.09
N GLN A 398 17.40 -6.94 -0.37
CA GLN A 398 17.34 -8.39 -0.58
C GLN A 398 17.09 -9.14 0.73
N ALA A 399 17.69 -8.71 1.84
CA ALA A 399 17.45 -9.31 3.15
C ALA A 399 15.99 -9.10 3.61
N PHE A 400 15.41 -7.91 3.39
CA PHE A 400 13.98 -7.67 3.65
C PHE A 400 13.08 -8.50 2.77
N MET A 401 13.38 -8.63 1.47
CA MET A 401 12.61 -9.46 0.55
C MET A 401 12.61 -10.92 0.98
N ALA A 402 13.76 -11.46 1.38
CA ALA A 402 13.86 -12.83 1.88
C ALA A 402 13.04 -13.07 3.15
N ILE A 403 13.01 -12.10 4.09
CA ILE A 403 12.16 -12.18 5.28
C ILE A 403 10.67 -12.14 4.88
N ALA A 404 10.28 -11.25 3.96
CA ALA A 404 8.92 -11.13 3.48
C ALA A 404 8.43 -12.43 2.80
N GLU A 405 9.25 -13.04 1.96
CA GLU A 405 8.96 -14.33 1.32
C GLU A 405 8.76 -15.44 2.36
N ARG A 406 9.63 -15.53 3.38
CA ARG A 406 9.47 -16.50 4.46
C ARG A 406 8.18 -16.32 5.23
N ILE A 407 7.78 -15.08 5.51
CA ILE A 407 6.52 -14.78 6.20
C ILE A 407 5.31 -15.13 5.31
N ALA A 408 5.36 -14.75 4.03
CA ALA A 408 4.23 -14.93 3.12
C ALA A 408 4.02 -16.39 2.72
N VAL A 409 5.10 -17.14 2.46
CA VAL A 409 5.07 -18.48 1.85
C VAL A 409 5.31 -19.58 2.88
N ASP A 410 6.39 -19.50 3.66
CA ASP A 410 6.83 -20.60 4.52
C ASP A 410 6.03 -20.69 5.82
N LEU A 411 5.64 -19.56 6.40
CA LEU A 411 4.89 -19.52 7.64
C LEU A 411 3.38 -19.56 7.36
N ARG A 412 2.76 -20.71 7.68
CA ARG A 412 1.31 -20.84 7.52
C ARG A 412 0.57 -19.89 8.47
N PRO A 413 -0.53 -19.24 8.00
CA PRO A 413 -1.35 -18.40 8.84
C PRO A 413 -1.88 -19.16 10.07
N ARG A 414 -1.99 -18.45 11.18
CA ARG A 414 -2.57 -19.00 12.41
C ARG A 414 -4.05 -19.37 12.19
N LYS A 415 -4.40 -20.62 12.41
CA LYS A 415 -5.79 -21.08 12.46
C LYS A 415 -6.29 -20.98 13.88
N VAL A 416 -7.29 -20.14 14.13
CA VAL A 416 -8.03 -20.14 15.38
C VAL A 416 -9.29 -20.97 15.15
N PHE A 417 -9.41 -22.09 15.88
CA PHE A 417 -10.62 -22.90 15.82
C PHE A 417 -11.72 -22.20 16.61
N SER A 418 -12.84 -21.89 15.97
CA SER A 418 -14.06 -21.53 16.69
C SER A 418 -14.57 -22.78 17.42
N PRO A 419 -14.93 -22.67 18.72
CA PRO A 419 -15.51 -23.79 19.47
C PRO A 419 -16.93 -24.15 18.99
N GLU A 420 -17.52 -23.42 18.08
CA GLU A 420 -18.83 -23.70 17.53
C GLU A 420 -18.74 -24.83 16.48
N LEU A 421 -19.02 -26.06 16.91
CA LEU A 421 -19.33 -27.17 16.02
C LEU A 421 -20.66 -26.86 15.33
N ARG A 422 -20.64 -26.39 14.08
CA ARG A 422 -21.84 -26.41 13.23
C ARG A 422 -21.99 -27.82 12.68
N ILE A 423 -22.97 -28.53 13.21
CA ILE A 423 -23.47 -29.74 12.55
C ILE A 423 -24.19 -29.27 11.29
N VAL A 424 -23.61 -29.58 10.12
CA VAL A 424 -24.26 -29.36 8.82
C VAL A 424 -25.03 -30.65 8.56
N ASP A 425 -26.38 -30.59 8.61
CA ASP A 425 -27.28 -31.67 8.21
C ASP A 425 -27.24 -31.91 6.69
#